data_852f9ddff2692b4fb18d22eb98c74c68
#
_entry.id   852f9ddff2692b4fb18d22eb98c74c68
#
_cell.length_a   1.000
_cell.length_b   1.000
_cell.length_c   1.000
_cell.angle_alpha   90.00
_cell.angle_beta   90.00
_cell.angle_gamma   90.00
#
_symmetry.space_group_name_H-M   'P 1'
#
loop_
_entity.id
_entity.type
_entity.pdbx_description
1 polymer ?
#
loop_
_entity_poly.entity_id
_entity_poly.type
_entity_poly.pdbx_seq_one_letter_code
_entity_poly.pdbx_strand_id
1 'polypeptide(L)'
;SKTFFKCTYAKYTNFGLQKFRIDYNGSKTLLESSESHFSFKVPRYADLLMDTYLVVTLPTIWSPIDHATADNSESGNDLQNWHPYEFKWIKHIGTQMIKRVRFNVGSQTIQEYTGQYLHNIVERDFDDAKKELYYKMIGHVKELYDPANAPGNNNNYPTAYTTGTTEGVEPSIRSRKLYIPLNIWFTMASKMALPLASLQYNELMIEIEMRPICELFTTKDVSSDTENILPKYYKPNFNLPEYQ
;
A
#
# COMPACT_ATOMS: atom_id res chain seq x y z
N SER A 1 -36.43 22.81 -14.49
CA SER A 1 -36.01 24.18 -14.85
C SER A 1 -35.72 24.99 -13.59
N LYS A 2 -34.55 25.55 -13.48
CA LYS A 2 -34.20 26.48 -12.39
C LYS A 2 -34.89 27.81 -12.69
N THR A 3 -35.88 28.17 -11.88
CA THR A 3 -36.46 29.50 -11.97
C THR A 3 -35.69 30.48 -11.05
N PHE A 4 -35.57 31.73 -11.44
CA PHE A 4 -34.88 32.76 -10.68
C PHE A 4 -35.41 32.94 -9.25
N PHE A 5 -36.67 32.61 -9.04
CA PHE A 5 -37.36 32.76 -7.75
C PHE A 5 -37.44 31.48 -6.90
N LYS A 6 -36.82 30.37 -7.36
CA LYS A 6 -36.83 29.08 -6.64
C LYS A 6 -35.51 28.86 -5.95
N CYS A 7 -35.47 29.06 -4.65
CA CYS A 7 -34.33 28.75 -3.80
C CYS A 7 -34.52 27.36 -3.16
N THR A 8 -33.48 26.54 -3.17
CA THR A 8 -33.45 25.29 -2.41
C THR A 8 -32.76 25.59 -1.07
N TYR A 9 -33.50 25.48 0.01
CA TYR A 9 -32.95 25.65 1.35
C TYR A 9 -32.35 24.33 1.83
N ALA A 10 -31.11 24.37 2.35
CA ALA A 10 -30.51 23.24 3.04
C ALA A 10 -30.82 23.35 4.53
N LYS A 11 -31.35 22.29 5.12
CA LYS A 11 -31.55 22.19 6.57
C LYS A 11 -30.38 21.42 7.15
N TYR A 12 -29.71 21.99 8.13
CA TYR A 12 -28.62 21.37 8.86
C TYR A 12 -29.10 20.96 10.23
N THR A 13 -28.75 19.72 10.63
CA THR A 13 -28.93 19.21 11.99
C THR A 13 -27.57 18.98 12.61
N ASN A 14 -27.50 19.07 13.95
CA ASN A 14 -26.29 18.73 14.68
C ASN A 14 -25.93 17.26 14.41
N PHE A 15 -24.67 16.99 14.13
CA PHE A 15 -24.16 15.64 13.90
C PHE A 15 -22.80 15.44 14.56
N GLY A 16 -22.44 14.18 14.81
CA GLY A 16 -21.14 13.78 15.26
C GLY A 16 -20.49 12.82 14.25
N LEU A 17 -19.17 12.84 14.16
CA LEU A 17 -18.41 11.89 13.37
C LEU A 17 -17.69 10.91 14.29
N GLN A 18 -17.80 9.62 13.99
CA GLN A 18 -17.12 8.56 14.72
C GLN A 18 -16.46 7.60 13.75
N LYS A 19 -15.26 7.14 14.08
CA LYS A 19 -14.54 6.13 13.30
C LYS A 19 -14.69 4.77 13.98
N PHE A 20 -15.07 3.77 13.19
CA PHE A 20 -15.13 2.38 13.60
C PHE A 20 -14.09 1.58 12.86
N ARG A 21 -13.37 0.74 13.58
CA ARG A 21 -12.47 -0.24 12.99
C ARG A 21 -13.22 -1.55 12.81
N ILE A 22 -13.14 -2.11 11.61
CA ILE A 22 -13.67 -3.44 11.29
C ILE A 22 -12.48 -4.33 11.01
N ASP A 23 -12.31 -5.36 11.79
CA ASP A 23 -11.25 -6.34 11.60
C ASP A 23 -11.76 -7.53 10.79
N TYR A 24 -10.90 -8.04 9.91
CA TYR A 24 -11.16 -9.28 9.18
C TYR A 24 -10.96 -10.50 10.10
N ASN A 25 -11.92 -11.43 10.05
CA ASN A 25 -11.85 -12.69 10.77
C ASN A 25 -11.18 -13.75 9.88
N GLY A 26 -9.92 -14.04 10.14
CA GLY A 26 -9.12 -15.00 9.35
C GLY A 26 -7.65 -14.63 9.30
N SER A 27 -6.87 -15.27 8.42
CA SER A 27 -5.49 -14.90 8.19
C SER A 27 -5.42 -13.49 7.59
N LYS A 28 -4.64 -12.63 8.23
CA LYS A 28 -4.47 -11.20 7.84
C LYS A 28 -3.22 -10.98 6.99
N THR A 29 -2.55 -12.05 6.59
CA THR A 29 -1.35 -12.02 5.76
C THR A 29 -1.69 -12.26 4.32
N LEU A 30 -0.96 -11.61 3.41
CA LEU A 30 -1.06 -11.88 1.99
C LEU A 30 -0.41 -13.21 1.66
N LEU A 31 -0.95 -13.91 0.67
CA LEU A 31 -0.37 -15.12 0.12
C LEU A 31 0.83 -14.76 -0.78
N GLU A 32 1.82 -15.64 -0.81
CA GLU A 32 3.08 -15.40 -1.53
C GLU A 32 2.89 -15.35 -3.04
N SER A 33 2.23 -16.36 -3.61
CA SER A 33 2.12 -16.57 -5.06
C SER A 33 0.69 -16.54 -5.59
N SER A 34 -0.30 -16.48 -4.72
CA SER A 34 -1.72 -16.45 -5.08
C SER A 34 -2.41 -15.22 -4.53
N GLU A 35 -3.57 -14.90 -5.11
CA GLU A 35 -4.38 -13.76 -4.69
C GLU A 35 -5.03 -14.01 -3.34
N SER A 36 -5.15 -12.96 -2.55
CA SER A 36 -5.78 -13.00 -1.23
C SER A 36 -7.12 -12.28 -1.28
N HIS A 37 -8.15 -12.91 -0.75
CA HIS A 37 -9.51 -12.40 -0.72
C HIS A 37 -9.93 -12.03 0.70
N PHE A 38 -10.39 -10.81 0.88
CA PHE A 38 -10.85 -10.30 2.15
C PHE A 38 -12.28 -9.79 2.02
N SER A 39 -13.16 -10.21 2.91
CA SER A 39 -14.55 -9.79 2.94
C SER A 39 -14.85 -9.11 4.29
N PHE A 40 -15.33 -7.88 4.25
CA PHE A 40 -15.64 -7.08 5.41
C PHE A 40 -17.12 -6.78 5.46
N LYS A 41 -17.79 -7.27 6.50
CA LYS A 41 -19.18 -6.91 6.78
C LYS A 41 -19.22 -5.56 7.49
N VAL A 42 -19.91 -4.59 6.93
CA VAL A 42 -20.07 -3.27 7.54
C VAL A 42 -21.20 -3.30 8.54
N PRO A 43 -20.91 -3.10 9.85
CA PRO A 43 -21.95 -3.08 10.88
C PRO A 43 -22.73 -1.76 10.86
N ARG A 44 -23.94 -1.81 11.36
CA ARG A 44 -24.82 -0.62 11.47
C ARG A 44 -24.66 0.06 12.82
N TYR A 45 -23.50 0.66 13.06
CA TYR A 45 -23.24 1.38 14.31
C TYR A 45 -23.69 2.84 14.26
N ALA A 46 -23.92 3.39 13.06
CA ALA A 46 -24.31 4.78 12.85
C ALA A 46 -25.36 4.87 11.74
N ASP A 47 -25.96 6.04 11.58
CA ASP A 47 -27.01 6.27 10.61
C ASP A 47 -26.47 6.41 9.18
N LEU A 48 -25.33 7.06 9.03
CA LEU A 48 -24.71 7.36 7.73
C LEU A 48 -23.28 6.83 7.65
N LEU A 49 -22.97 6.15 6.57
CA LEU A 49 -21.60 5.74 6.22
C LEU A 49 -21.00 6.77 5.25
N MET A 50 -19.83 7.25 5.61
CA MET A 50 -19.07 8.22 4.81
C MET A 50 -17.72 7.64 4.41
N ASP A 51 -16.62 8.22 4.87
CA ASP A 51 -15.28 7.84 4.50
C ASP A 51 -14.94 6.41 4.90
N THR A 52 -14.37 5.68 3.95
CA THR A 52 -13.97 4.28 4.14
C THR A 52 -12.52 4.10 3.69
N TYR A 53 -11.71 3.56 4.60
CA TYR A 53 -10.28 3.33 4.37
C TYR A 53 -9.94 1.87 4.57
N LEU A 54 -9.15 1.32 3.65
CA LEU A 54 -8.42 0.09 3.90
C LEU A 54 -7.13 0.42 4.64
N VAL A 55 -6.90 -0.24 5.78
CA VAL A 55 -5.70 -0.05 6.58
C VAL A 55 -4.82 -1.28 6.47
N VAL A 56 -3.59 -1.08 5.98
CA VAL A 56 -2.59 -2.14 5.82
C VAL A 56 -1.31 -1.73 6.54
N THR A 57 -0.69 -2.66 7.24
CA THR A 57 0.61 -2.42 7.87
C THR A 57 1.69 -3.15 7.08
N LEU A 58 2.61 -2.42 6.49
CA LEU A 58 3.81 -2.98 5.89
C LEU A 58 4.78 -3.42 6.98
N PRO A 59 5.45 -4.56 6.82
CA PRO A 59 6.43 -5.05 7.79
C PRO A 59 7.71 -4.21 7.80
N THR A 60 8.50 -4.41 8.82
CA THR A 60 9.89 -3.94 8.89
C THR A 60 10.76 -4.86 8.04
N ILE A 61 11.61 -4.29 7.19
CA ILE A 61 12.50 -5.03 6.30
C ILE A 61 13.94 -4.89 6.80
N TRP A 62 14.61 -6.01 6.93
CA TRP A 62 16.02 -6.15 7.28
C TRP A 62 16.73 -6.76 6.08
N SER A 63 17.45 -5.95 5.30
CA SER A 63 18.18 -6.45 4.15
C SER A 63 19.54 -7.00 4.58
N PRO A 64 19.83 -8.27 4.30
CA PRO A 64 21.15 -8.84 4.51
C PRO A 64 22.16 -8.24 3.54
N ILE A 65 23.44 -8.37 3.88
CA ILE A 65 24.55 -8.12 2.98
C ILE A 65 25.17 -9.45 2.59
N ASP A 66 25.64 -9.55 1.36
CA ASP A 66 26.34 -10.75 0.88
C ASP A 66 27.61 -10.36 0.15
N HIS A 67 28.54 -11.31 0.07
CA HIS A 67 29.81 -11.15 -0.61
C HIS A 67 29.64 -11.51 -2.09
N ALA A 68 29.86 -10.56 -2.97
CA ALA A 68 29.84 -10.82 -4.40
C ALA A 68 30.99 -11.79 -4.77
N THR A 69 30.65 -12.98 -5.21
CA THR A 69 31.60 -14.06 -5.52
C THR A 69 32.43 -13.84 -6.77
N ALA A 70 32.18 -12.74 -7.52
CA ALA A 70 32.77 -12.49 -8.82
C ALA A 70 34.22 -11.95 -8.81
N ASP A 71 34.77 -11.61 -7.67
CA ASP A 71 36.13 -11.07 -7.59
C ASP A 71 37.12 -12.11 -7.06
N ASN A 72 37.69 -12.91 -7.99
CA ASN A 72 38.88 -13.75 -7.74
C ASN A 72 40.16 -12.92 -7.55
N SER A 73 40.08 -11.65 -7.17
CA SER A 73 41.26 -10.85 -6.87
C SER A 73 41.75 -11.21 -5.46
N GLU A 74 42.85 -11.94 -5.40
CA GLU A 74 43.64 -12.25 -4.18
C GLU A 74 44.20 -11.00 -3.50
N SER A 75 43.55 -9.84 -3.63
CA SER A 75 44.00 -8.59 -3.04
C SER A 75 43.22 -8.32 -1.76
N GLY A 76 43.84 -8.53 -0.65
CA GLY A 76 43.45 -8.46 0.76
C GLY A 76 42.57 -7.33 1.31
N ASN A 77 41.61 -6.82 0.56
CA ASN A 77 40.60 -5.88 1.02
C ASN A 77 39.19 -6.47 0.85
N ASP A 78 38.89 -7.52 1.59
CA ASP A 78 37.59 -8.22 1.60
C ASP A 78 36.35 -7.33 1.88
N LEU A 79 36.55 -6.13 2.40
CA LEU A 79 35.43 -5.25 2.80
C LEU A 79 34.75 -4.52 1.63
N GLN A 80 35.36 -4.49 0.43
CA GLN A 80 34.82 -3.74 -0.70
C GLN A 80 33.78 -4.54 -1.52
N ASN A 81 33.67 -5.85 -1.32
CA ASN A 81 32.82 -6.74 -2.12
C ASN A 81 31.52 -7.12 -1.41
N TRP A 82 31.20 -6.51 -0.29
CA TRP A 82 29.95 -6.74 0.43
C TRP A 82 28.86 -5.83 -0.10
N HIS A 83 27.81 -6.39 -0.68
CA HIS A 83 26.67 -5.66 -1.23
C HIS A 83 25.37 -6.03 -0.52
N PRO A 84 24.46 -5.08 -0.30
CA PRO A 84 23.15 -5.37 0.25
C PRO A 84 22.21 -5.98 -0.79
N TYR A 85 21.36 -6.91 -0.36
CA TYR A 85 20.15 -7.26 -1.09
C TYR A 85 19.18 -6.09 -1.01
N GLU A 86 19.17 -5.22 -2.02
CA GLU A 86 18.36 -4.03 -1.99
C GLU A 86 16.88 -4.37 -2.21
N PHE A 87 16.13 -4.41 -1.14
CA PHE A 87 14.68 -4.56 -1.19
C PHE A 87 14.01 -3.22 -1.51
N LYS A 88 13.05 -3.21 -2.42
CA LYS A 88 12.23 -2.03 -2.76
C LYS A 88 10.77 -2.42 -2.91
N TRP A 89 9.88 -1.73 -2.23
CA TRP A 89 8.46 -1.81 -2.54
C TRP A 89 8.18 -1.17 -3.90
N ILE A 90 7.14 -1.64 -4.59
CA ILE A 90 6.69 -1.01 -5.84
C ILE A 90 6.17 0.40 -5.55
N LYS A 91 6.22 1.26 -6.56
CA LYS A 91 5.62 2.60 -6.47
C LYS A 91 4.11 2.51 -6.27
N HIS A 92 3.55 3.44 -5.50
CA HIS A 92 2.11 3.47 -5.19
C HIS A 92 1.59 2.16 -4.58
N ILE A 93 2.38 1.56 -3.68
CA ILE A 93 2.11 0.24 -3.11
C ILE A 93 0.67 0.08 -2.61
N GLY A 94 0.10 1.09 -1.94
CA GLY A 94 -1.25 1.01 -1.39
C GLY A 94 -2.34 0.76 -2.43
N THR A 95 -2.27 1.42 -3.59
CA THR A 95 -3.24 1.21 -4.67
C THR A 95 -2.90 0.02 -5.54
N GLN A 96 -1.61 -0.21 -5.79
CA GLN A 96 -1.18 -1.30 -6.66
C GLN A 96 -1.35 -2.69 -6.03
N MET A 97 -1.34 -2.80 -4.69
CA MET A 97 -1.63 -4.08 -4.03
C MET A 97 -3.08 -4.52 -4.18
N ILE A 98 -4.00 -3.59 -4.43
CA ILE A 98 -5.40 -3.89 -4.64
C ILE A 98 -5.61 -4.32 -6.09
N LYS A 99 -6.04 -5.56 -6.30
CA LYS A 99 -6.44 -6.04 -7.62
C LYS A 99 -7.86 -5.57 -7.94
N ARG A 100 -8.78 -5.74 -6.99
CA ARG A 100 -10.20 -5.45 -7.17
C ARG A 100 -10.87 -5.11 -5.84
N VAL A 101 -11.80 -4.18 -5.90
CA VAL A 101 -12.73 -3.87 -4.80
C VAL A 101 -14.14 -4.07 -5.31
N ARG A 102 -14.97 -4.77 -4.54
CA ARG A 102 -16.39 -4.92 -4.77
C ARG A 102 -17.16 -4.40 -3.58
N PHE A 103 -18.19 -3.67 -3.87
CA PHE A 103 -19.16 -3.20 -2.90
C PHE A 103 -20.49 -3.89 -3.14
N ASN A 104 -20.88 -4.74 -2.18
CA ASN A 104 -22.06 -5.59 -2.28
C ASN A 104 -23.13 -5.17 -1.27
N VAL A 105 -24.38 -5.15 -1.71
CA VAL A 105 -25.56 -4.99 -0.86
C VAL A 105 -26.39 -6.26 -0.98
N GLY A 106 -26.43 -7.04 0.08
CA GLY A 106 -26.97 -8.40 0.01
C GLY A 106 -26.19 -9.26 -0.97
N SER A 107 -26.87 -9.84 -1.94
CA SER A 107 -26.26 -10.66 -3.01
C SER A 107 -25.89 -9.86 -4.27
N GLN A 108 -26.11 -8.55 -4.28
CA GLN A 108 -25.96 -7.73 -5.48
C GLN A 108 -24.71 -6.86 -5.39
N THR A 109 -23.85 -6.92 -6.41
CA THR A 109 -22.71 -6.02 -6.55
C THR A 109 -23.18 -4.68 -7.11
N ILE A 110 -23.00 -3.61 -6.34
CA ILE A 110 -23.39 -2.25 -6.73
C ILE A 110 -22.26 -1.53 -7.45
N GLN A 111 -21.03 -1.73 -6.98
CA GLN A 111 -19.87 -1.12 -7.59
C GLN A 111 -18.67 -2.08 -7.54
N GLU A 112 -17.94 -2.13 -8.65
CA GLU A 112 -16.69 -2.88 -8.76
C GLU A 112 -15.65 -2.02 -9.49
N TYR A 113 -14.40 -2.03 -9.00
CA TYR A 113 -13.30 -1.32 -9.64
C TYR A 113 -11.94 -1.93 -9.22
N THR A 114 -10.88 -1.53 -9.91
CA THR A 114 -9.50 -1.97 -9.67
C THR A 114 -8.69 -0.93 -8.88
N GLY A 115 -7.56 -1.35 -8.30
CA GLY A 115 -6.64 -0.41 -7.63
C GLY A 115 -6.09 0.66 -8.57
N GLN A 116 -5.92 0.33 -9.86
CA GLN A 116 -5.49 1.32 -10.86
C GLN A 116 -6.54 2.40 -11.10
N TYR A 117 -7.82 2.08 -11.02
CA TYR A 117 -8.88 3.08 -11.09
C TYR A 117 -8.78 4.11 -9.96
N LEU A 118 -8.45 3.66 -8.73
CA LEU A 118 -8.22 4.58 -7.61
C LEU A 118 -7.08 5.57 -7.89
N HIS A 119 -6.00 5.08 -8.48
CA HIS A 119 -4.88 5.93 -8.87
C HIS A 119 -5.28 6.94 -9.95
N ASN A 120 -5.98 6.49 -10.99
CA ASN A 120 -6.40 7.32 -12.12
C ASN A 120 -7.37 8.45 -11.70
N ILE A 121 -8.29 8.19 -10.76
CA ILE A 121 -9.18 9.22 -10.21
C ILE A 121 -8.36 10.31 -9.51
N VAL A 122 -7.39 9.93 -8.70
CA VAL A 122 -6.56 10.88 -7.97
C VAL A 122 -5.74 11.73 -8.93
N GLU A 123 -5.16 11.14 -9.97
CA GLU A 123 -4.40 11.88 -10.97
C GLU A 123 -5.27 12.88 -11.76
N ARG A 124 -6.52 12.52 -12.01
CA ARG A 124 -7.46 13.37 -12.76
C ARG A 124 -8.07 14.49 -11.91
N ASP A 125 -8.48 14.17 -10.66
CA ASP A 125 -9.40 15.02 -9.90
C ASP A 125 -8.75 15.76 -8.73
N PHE A 126 -7.56 15.34 -8.28
CA PHE A 126 -6.91 15.97 -7.13
C PHE A 126 -5.94 17.07 -7.59
N ASP A 127 -5.92 18.16 -6.84
CA ASP A 127 -4.89 19.19 -6.93
C ASP A 127 -3.56 18.69 -6.32
N ASP A 128 -2.46 19.35 -6.62
CA ASP A 128 -1.12 18.91 -6.23
C ASP A 128 -0.96 18.77 -4.70
N ALA A 129 -1.57 19.67 -3.92
CA ALA A 129 -1.51 19.60 -2.47
C ALA A 129 -2.22 18.35 -1.92
N LYS A 130 -3.38 18.00 -2.47
CA LYS A 130 -4.10 16.77 -2.10
C LYS A 130 -3.38 15.53 -2.57
N LYS A 131 -2.77 15.55 -3.77
CA LYS A 131 -1.96 14.45 -4.29
C LYS A 131 -0.81 14.13 -3.36
N GLU A 132 -0.08 15.13 -2.88
CA GLU A 132 1.03 14.93 -1.95
C GLU A 132 0.59 14.23 -0.67
N LEU A 133 -0.53 14.66 -0.08
CA LEU A 133 -1.09 14.02 1.10
C LEU A 133 -1.54 12.58 0.82
N TYR A 134 -2.23 12.38 -0.30
CA TYR A 134 -2.68 11.06 -0.72
C TYR A 134 -1.50 10.10 -0.93
N TYR A 135 -0.43 10.55 -1.58
CA TYR A 135 0.77 9.76 -1.79
C TYR A 135 1.43 9.30 -0.49
N LYS A 136 1.47 10.19 0.51
CA LYS A 136 1.94 9.82 1.86
C LYS A 136 1.06 8.75 2.51
N MET A 137 -0.26 8.82 2.31
CA MET A 137 -1.23 7.87 2.86
C MET A 137 -1.11 6.48 2.23
N ILE A 138 -0.91 6.39 0.91
CA ILE A 138 -0.79 5.13 0.17
C ILE A 138 0.63 4.56 0.12
N GLY A 139 1.60 5.23 0.76
CA GLY A 139 2.99 4.76 0.82
C GLY A 139 3.82 5.08 -0.42
N HIS A 140 3.46 6.08 -1.23
CA HIS A 140 4.32 6.57 -2.31
C HIS A 140 5.37 7.54 -1.76
N VAL A 141 6.32 7.01 -1.01
CA VAL A 141 7.41 7.75 -0.38
C VAL A 141 8.74 7.06 -0.67
N LYS A 142 9.81 7.83 -0.82
CA LYS A 142 11.13 7.30 -1.22
C LYS A 142 11.66 6.24 -0.26
N GLU A 143 11.36 6.35 1.02
CA GLU A 143 11.76 5.36 2.03
C GLU A 143 11.24 3.95 1.73
N LEU A 144 10.17 3.82 0.95
CA LEU A 144 9.58 2.53 0.57
C LEU A 144 10.03 2.06 -0.81
N TYR A 145 9.95 2.93 -1.84
CA TYR A 145 10.20 2.51 -3.22
C TYR A 145 11.61 2.80 -3.73
N ASP A 146 12.39 3.64 -3.02
CA ASP A 146 13.76 3.99 -3.38
C ASP A 146 14.59 4.36 -2.14
N PRO A 147 14.81 3.40 -1.21
CA PRO A 147 15.46 3.67 0.09
C PRO A 147 16.84 4.30 -0.02
N ALA A 148 17.61 3.94 -1.04
CA ALA A 148 18.95 4.51 -1.25
C ALA A 148 18.91 6.02 -1.48
N ASN A 149 17.88 6.53 -2.15
CA ASN A 149 17.69 7.95 -2.44
C ASN A 149 16.68 8.64 -1.50
N ALA A 150 16.36 7.99 -0.38
CA ALA A 150 15.56 8.60 0.68
C ALA A 150 16.36 9.72 1.38
N PRO A 151 15.68 10.68 2.01
CA PRO A 151 16.35 11.76 2.74
C PRO A 151 17.34 11.21 3.79
N GLY A 152 18.60 11.63 3.68
CA GLY A 152 19.66 11.22 4.57
C GLY A 152 20.55 10.05 4.08
N ASN A 153 20.15 9.30 3.07
CA ASN A 153 20.88 8.10 2.64
C ASN A 153 21.91 8.33 1.52
N ASN A 154 21.85 9.47 0.81
CA ASN A 154 22.87 9.90 -0.16
C ASN A 154 23.30 8.81 -1.17
N ASN A 155 22.33 8.14 -1.78
CA ASN A 155 22.53 7.01 -2.70
C ASN A 155 23.15 5.75 -2.07
N ASN A 156 23.12 5.64 -0.74
CA ASN A 156 23.53 4.43 -0.02
C ASN A 156 22.29 3.68 0.45
N TYR A 157 22.18 2.42 0.08
CA TYR A 157 21.08 1.60 0.57
C TYR A 157 21.28 1.30 2.07
N PRO A 158 20.30 1.60 2.94
CA PRO A 158 20.43 1.37 4.37
C PRO A 158 20.40 -0.13 4.69
N THR A 159 21.43 -0.59 5.39
CA THR A 159 21.52 -1.97 5.88
C THR A 159 21.55 -1.98 7.41
N ALA A 160 21.38 -3.13 8.03
CA ALA A 160 21.51 -3.28 9.47
C ALA A 160 22.94 -2.95 9.99
N TYR A 161 23.92 -2.90 9.09
CA TYR A 161 25.34 -2.70 9.43
C TYR A 161 25.86 -1.31 9.04
N THR A 162 25.16 -0.62 8.15
CA THR A 162 25.60 0.67 7.58
C THR A 162 24.55 1.77 7.75
N THR A 163 23.88 1.79 8.87
CA THR A 163 22.94 2.87 9.18
C THR A 163 23.71 4.09 9.66
N GLY A 164 23.97 4.99 8.75
CA GLY A 164 24.34 6.37 8.94
C GLY A 164 25.19 6.75 10.17
N THR A 165 24.79 7.83 10.83
CA THR A 165 25.47 8.44 11.99
C THR A 165 24.93 7.97 13.33
N THR A 166 23.96 7.06 13.36
CA THR A 166 23.31 6.62 14.59
C THR A 166 23.94 5.32 15.08
N GLU A 167 24.36 5.30 16.32
CA GLU A 167 24.83 4.08 16.96
C GLU A 167 23.66 3.11 17.15
N GLY A 168 23.80 1.90 16.63
CA GLY A 168 22.80 0.83 16.77
C GLY A 168 22.41 0.16 15.46
N VAL A 169 21.71 -0.96 15.59
CA VAL A 169 21.20 -1.74 14.47
C VAL A 169 19.83 -1.20 14.06
N GLU A 170 19.70 -0.72 12.83
CA GLU A 170 18.44 -0.20 12.30
C GLU A 170 17.96 -1.02 11.07
N PRO A 171 16.64 -1.14 10.89
CA PRO A 171 16.11 -1.81 9.70
C PRO A 171 16.33 -0.98 8.45
N SER A 172 16.47 -1.65 7.31
CA SER A 172 16.57 -1.00 6.00
C SER A 172 15.32 -0.21 5.63
N ILE A 173 14.15 -0.76 5.94
CA ILE A 173 12.86 -0.09 5.78
C ILE A 173 12.04 -0.32 7.05
N ARG A 174 11.60 0.77 7.66
CA ARG A 174 10.76 0.70 8.86
C ARG A 174 9.33 0.34 8.50
N SER A 175 8.68 -0.42 9.39
CA SER A 175 7.24 -0.71 9.31
C SER A 175 6.43 0.58 9.12
N ARG A 176 5.43 0.53 8.24
CA ARG A 176 4.57 1.67 7.96
C ARG A 176 3.12 1.24 7.82
N LYS A 177 2.24 1.99 8.46
CA LYS A 177 0.80 1.83 8.33
C LYS A 177 0.30 2.70 7.17
N LEU A 178 -0.35 2.08 6.20
CA LEU A 178 -0.97 2.72 5.06
C LEU A 178 -2.47 2.90 5.30
N TYR A 179 -3.00 4.03 4.86
CA TYR A 179 -4.43 4.33 4.88
C TYR A 179 -4.88 4.60 3.46
N ILE A 180 -5.54 3.62 2.86
CA ILE A 180 -5.91 3.64 1.45
C ILE A 180 -7.38 4.02 1.34
N PRO A 181 -7.72 5.24 0.87
CA PRO A 181 -9.11 5.63 0.65
C PRO A 181 -9.72 4.77 -0.45
N LEU A 182 -10.87 4.17 -0.20
CA LEU A 182 -11.51 3.30 -1.18
C LEU A 182 -12.29 4.07 -2.26
N ASN A 183 -12.51 5.39 -2.09
CA ASN A 183 -13.17 6.26 -3.06
C ASN A 183 -14.44 5.64 -3.70
N ILE A 184 -15.25 4.98 -2.89
CA ILE A 184 -16.55 4.47 -3.27
C ILE A 184 -17.49 5.67 -3.50
N TRP A 185 -18.51 5.55 -4.34
CA TRP A 185 -19.37 6.66 -4.71
C TRP A 185 -19.92 7.49 -3.53
N PHE A 186 -20.23 6.88 -2.40
CA PHE A 186 -20.74 7.58 -1.22
C PHE A 186 -19.68 8.29 -0.38
N THR A 187 -18.38 8.01 -0.62
CA THR A 187 -17.27 8.68 0.08
C THR A 187 -16.82 9.96 -0.60
N MET A 188 -17.28 10.23 -1.83
CA MET A 188 -16.79 11.35 -2.63
C MET A 188 -17.29 12.71 -2.13
N ALA A 189 -18.46 12.75 -1.50
CA ALA A 189 -19.02 13.96 -0.93
C ALA A 189 -19.92 13.63 0.25
N SER A 190 -19.92 14.46 1.29
CA SER A 190 -20.74 14.25 2.49
C SER A 190 -22.24 14.16 2.22
N LYS A 191 -22.73 14.86 1.19
CA LYS A 191 -24.14 14.77 0.75
C LYS A 191 -24.52 13.44 0.09
N MET A 192 -23.55 12.62 -0.26
CA MET A 192 -23.73 11.30 -0.85
C MET A 192 -23.59 10.17 0.17
N ALA A 193 -23.48 10.50 1.46
CA ALA A 193 -23.34 9.52 2.53
C ALA A 193 -24.42 8.43 2.44
N LEU A 194 -24.02 7.17 2.60
CA LEU A 194 -24.92 6.03 2.49
C LEU A 194 -25.76 5.88 3.77
N PRO A 195 -27.10 5.97 3.71
CA PRO A 195 -27.94 5.78 4.87
C PRO A 195 -28.04 4.30 5.25
N LEU A 196 -27.35 3.88 6.31
CA LEU A 196 -27.36 2.50 6.79
C LEU A 196 -28.72 2.07 7.31
N ALA A 197 -29.52 3.01 7.82
CA ALA A 197 -30.87 2.74 8.29
C ALA A 197 -31.81 2.22 7.20
N SER A 198 -31.60 2.61 5.92
CA SER A 198 -32.38 2.13 4.78
C SER A 198 -32.09 0.69 4.38
N LEU A 199 -30.96 0.13 4.85
CA LEU A 199 -30.51 -1.23 4.50
C LEU A 199 -30.94 -2.27 5.55
N GLN A 200 -32.15 -2.18 6.08
CA GLN A 200 -32.62 -3.00 7.22
C GLN A 200 -32.51 -4.51 7.00
N TYR A 201 -32.73 -4.98 5.79
CA TYR A 201 -32.78 -6.41 5.45
C TYR A 201 -31.58 -6.90 4.62
N ASN A 202 -30.72 -5.99 4.17
CA ASN A 202 -29.57 -6.31 3.37
C ASN A 202 -28.27 -6.04 4.11
N GLU A 203 -27.37 -6.98 4.04
CA GLU A 203 -26.01 -6.81 4.60
C GLU A 203 -25.16 -6.03 3.61
N LEU A 204 -24.35 -5.14 4.16
CA LEU A 204 -23.37 -4.38 3.40
C LEU A 204 -22.01 -5.05 3.53
N MET A 205 -21.44 -5.44 2.41
CA MET A 205 -20.13 -6.10 2.37
C MET A 205 -19.19 -5.38 1.43
N ILE A 206 -17.95 -5.26 1.85
CA ILE A 206 -16.84 -4.77 1.03
C ILE A 206 -15.87 -5.94 0.85
N GLU A 207 -15.71 -6.38 -0.38
CA GLU A 207 -14.77 -7.43 -0.75
C GLU A 207 -13.55 -6.82 -1.42
N ILE A 208 -12.39 -7.21 -0.95
CA ILE A 208 -11.11 -6.73 -1.48
C ILE A 208 -10.27 -7.93 -1.89
N GLU A 209 -9.91 -7.95 -3.15
CA GLU A 209 -9.00 -8.91 -3.75
C GLU A 209 -7.62 -8.25 -3.87
N MET A 210 -6.62 -8.85 -3.25
CA MET A 210 -5.26 -8.32 -3.22
C MET A 210 -4.31 -9.17 -4.06
N ARG A 211 -3.33 -8.53 -4.66
CA ARG A 211 -2.27 -9.18 -5.42
C ARG A 211 -1.36 -9.99 -4.51
N PRO A 212 -0.73 -11.06 -5.05
CA PRO A 212 0.25 -11.85 -4.30
C PRO A 212 1.46 -10.99 -3.91
N ILE A 213 2.08 -11.33 -2.78
CA ILE A 213 3.19 -10.56 -2.23
C ILE A 213 4.38 -10.48 -3.19
N CYS A 214 4.63 -11.54 -3.96
CA CYS A 214 5.71 -11.57 -4.96
C CYS A 214 5.59 -10.50 -6.08
N GLU A 215 4.44 -9.87 -6.24
CA GLU A 215 4.23 -8.77 -7.18
C GLU A 215 4.42 -7.38 -6.58
N LEU A 216 4.58 -7.29 -5.26
CA LEU A 216 4.55 -6.03 -4.52
C LEU A 216 5.93 -5.46 -4.20
N PHE A 217 7.01 -6.21 -4.44
CA PHE A 217 8.36 -5.74 -4.22
C PHE A 217 9.35 -6.29 -5.25
N THR A 218 10.52 -5.70 -5.29
CA THR A 218 11.66 -6.17 -6.06
C THR A 218 12.89 -6.24 -5.17
N THR A 219 13.79 -7.17 -5.47
CA THR A 219 15.05 -7.33 -4.76
C THR A 219 16.19 -7.29 -5.77
N LYS A 220 17.30 -6.65 -5.40
CA LYS A 220 18.54 -6.72 -6.16
C LYS A 220 19.28 -7.98 -5.73
N ASP A 221 19.43 -8.92 -6.66
CA ASP A 221 20.21 -10.10 -6.43
C ASP A 221 21.71 -9.77 -6.56
N VAL A 222 22.45 -10.05 -5.51
CA VAL A 222 23.90 -9.81 -5.43
C VAL A 222 24.71 -11.10 -5.52
N SER A 223 24.06 -12.28 -5.47
CA SER A 223 24.72 -13.58 -5.53
C SER A 223 25.14 -13.97 -6.95
N SER A 224 24.52 -13.37 -7.97
CA SER A 224 24.69 -13.76 -9.38
C SER A 224 25.60 -12.83 -10.18
N ASP A 225 26.52 -12.11 -9.55
CA ASP A 225 27.42 -11.18 -10.24
C ASP A 225 28.50 -11.95 -11.04
N THR A 226 28.07 -12.55 -12.14
CA THR A 226 28.95 -13.00 -13.20
C THR A 226 29.23 -11.82 -14.13
N GLU A 227 30.47 -11.30 -14.03
CA GLU A 227 31.13 -10.39 -14.96
C GLU A 227 30.25 -9.32 -15.64
N ASN A 228 30.35 -8.08 -15.22
CA ASN A 228 29.92 -6.86 -15.92
C ASN A 228 28.42 -6.66 -16.21
N ILE A 229 27.52 -7.36 -15.55
CA ILE A 229 26.10 -7.08 -15.66
C ILE A 229 25.74 -6.19 -14.48
N LEU A 230 25.31 -4.95 -14.77
CA LEU A 230 24.75 -4.04 -13.77
C LEU A 230 23.70 -4.79 -12.94
N PRO A 231 23.81 -4.76 -11.60
CA PRO A 231 22.88 -5.46 -10.74
C PRO A 231 21.45 -5.03 -11.07
N LYS A 232 20.61 -6.01 -11.41
CA LYS A 232 19.22 -5.78 -11.81
C LYS A 232 18.30 -6.08 -10.66
N TYR A 233 17.20 -5.33 -10.59
CA TYR A 233 16.12 -5.65 -9.66
C TYR A 233 15.22 -6.70 -10.29
N TYR A 234 15.03 -7.79 -9.59
CA TYR A 234 14.18 -8.90 -10.03
C TYR A 234 12.93 -8.99 -9.16
N LYS A 235 11.88 -9.51 -9.76
CA LYS A 235 10.71 -9.99 -9.02
C LYS A 235 11.15 -11.25 -8.25
N PRO A 236 10.85 -11.37 -6.94
CA PRO A 236 11.25 -12.53 -6.15
C PRO A 236 10.61 -13.81 -6.68
N ASN A 237 11.40 -14.88 -6.73
CA ASN A 237 10.93 -16.21 -7.07
C ASN A 237 11.03 -17.11 -5.83
N PHE A 238 9.94 -17.24 -5.08
CA PHE A 238 9.91 -18.05 -3.85
C PHE A 238 10.11 -19.57 -4.06
N ASN A 239 10.23 -20.04 -5.31
CA ASN A 239 10.62 -21.42 -5.59
C ASN A 239 12.13 -21.64 -5.48
N LEU A 240 12.92 -20.58 -5.40
CA LEU A 240 14.37 -20.66 -5.25
C LEU A 240 14.72 -20.66 -3.75
N PRO A 241 15.67 -21.52 -3.31
CA PRO A 241 16.08 -21.59 -1.89
C PRO A 241 16.56 -20.26 -1.31
N GLU A 242 17.10 -19.39 -2.16
CA GLU A 242 17.66 -18.09 -1.79
C GLU A 242 16.59 -17.09 -1.31
N TYR A 243 15.31 -17.34 -1.61
CA TYR A 243 14.17 -16.51 -1.22
C TYR A 243 13.27 -17.16 -0.17
N GLN A 244 13.62 -18.32 0.35
CA GLN A 244 12.93 -19.03 1.44
C GLN A 244 13.59 -18.72 2.79
#